data_fe531dfbe5cd866504b7bd34f7b48462
#
_entry.id   fe531dfbe5cd866504b7bd34f7b48462
#
_cell.length_a   1.000
_cell.length_b   1.000
_cell.length_c   1.000
_cell.angle_alpha   90.00
_cell.angle_beta   90.00
_cell.angle_gamma   90.00
#
_symmetry.space_group_name_H-M   'P 1'
#
loop_
_entity.id
_entity.type
_entity.pdbx_description
1 polymer ?
#
loop_
_entity_poly.entity_id
_entity_poly.type
_entity_poly.pdbx_seq_one_letter_code
_entity_poly.pdbx_strand_id
1 'polypeptide(L)'
;MTIKDTIVEIVNNYVSIHGYTTIMTRYELYSLISPNHVLNYDSILPQDYCYNRMNDGNAFKDHIHLFEYLGRNRYRLLGERYPYTGEIIHKPKRCPEVIAGKWEQGRLIL
;
A
#
# COMPACT_ATOMS: atom_id res chain seq x y z
N MET A 1 -11.90 -16.58 2.07
CA MET A 1 -10.95 -15.53 1.63
C MET A 1 -11.20 -14.26 2.42
N THR A 2 -10.18 -13.69 3.01
CA THR A 2 -10.28 -12.45 3.77
C THR A 2 -10.29 -11.23 2.83
N ILE A 3 -10.65 -10.06 3.35
CA ILE A 3 -10.54 -8.80 2.60
C ILE A 3 -9.08 -8.59 2.17
N LYS A 4 -8.13 -8.86 3.06
CA LYS A 4 -6.69 -8.77 2.76
C LYS A 4 -6.30 -9.64 1.57
N ASP A 5 -6.72 -10.90 1.57
CA ASP A 5 -6.43 -11.83 0.46
C ASP A 5 -7.02 -11.33 -0.86
N THR A 6 -8.22 -10.77 -0.82
CA THR A 6 -8.87 -10.19 -1.99
C THR A 6 -8.09 -9.00 -2.55
N ILE A 7 -7.66 -8.10 -1.67
CA ILE A 7 -6.85 -6.93 -2.07
C ILE A 7 -5.55 -7.37 -2.73
N VAL A 8 -4.84 -8.30 -2.10
CA VAL A 8 -3.55 -8.81 -2.61
C VAL A 8 -3.72 -9.45 -3.99
N GLU A 9 -4.71 -10.32 -4.13
CA GLU A 9 -4.97 -11.01 -5.39
C GLU A 9 -5.30 -10.04 -6.52
N ILE A 10 -6.20 -9.10 -6.26
CA ILE A 10 -6.63 -8.14 -7.29
C ILE A 10 -5.48 -7.22 -7.70
N VAL A 11 -4.71 -6.71 -6.76
CA VAL A 11 -3.59 -5.81 -7.06
C VAL A 11 -2.48 -6.55 -7.80
N ASN A 12 -2.11 -7.75 -7.34
CA ASN A 12 -1.08 -8.55 -8.02
C ASN A 12 -1.49 -8.89 -9.45
N ASN A 13 -2.75 -9.26 -9.65
CA ASN A 13 -3.28 -9.55 -10.98
C ASN A 13 -3.26 -8.30 -11.86
N TYR A 14 -3.66 -7.16 -11.32
CA TYR A 14 -3.66 -5.89 -12.06
C TYR A 14 -2.25 -5.53 -12.55
N VAL A 15 -1.25 -5.56 -11.67
CA VAL A 15 0.12 -5.20 -12.06
C VAL A 15 0.75 -6.22 -13.01
N SER A 16 0.35 -7.49 -12.96
CA SER A 16 0.82 -8.49 -13.91
C SER A 16 0.35 -8.20 -15.33
N ILE A 17 -0.79 -7.53 -15.46
CA ILE A 17 -1.36 -7.17 -16.78
C ILE A 17 -0.91 -5.78 -17.23
N HIS A 18 -0.88 -4.80 -16.32
CA HIS A 18 -0.70 -3.37 -16.65
C HIS A 18 0.67 -2.81 -16.28
N GLY A 19 1.50 -3.56 -15.56
CA GLY A 19 2.81 -3.09 -15.10
C GLY A 19 2.70 -2.18 -13.87
N TYR A 20 3.74 -1.36 -13.64
CA TYR A 20 3.97 -0.67 -12.38
C TYR A 20 3.80 0.86 -12.46
N THR A 21 3.12 1.36 -13.46
CA THR A 21 2.99 2.81 -13.68
C THR A 21 1.62 3.38 -13.35
N THR A 22 0.67 2.54 -12.97
CA THR A 22 -0.70 2.99 -12.67
C THR A 22 -0.77 3.69 -11.33
N ILE A 23 -1.36 4.88 -11.33
CA ILE A 23 -1.59 5.69 -10.13
C ILE A 23 -3.10 5.83 -9.95
N MET A 24 -3.58 5.54 -8.75
CA MET A 24 -5.00 5.61 -8.40
C MET A 24 -5.21 6.38 -7.10
N THR A 25 -6.35 7.05 -6.98
CA THR A 25 -6.83 7.57 -5.71
C THR A 25 -7.36 6.43 -4.85
N ARG A 26 -7.59 6.70 -3.56
CA ARG A 26 -8.20 5.71 -2.66
C ARG A 26 -9.55 5.22 -3.19
N TYR A 27 -10.37 6.13 -3.73
CA TYR A 27 -11.67 5.73 -4.26
C TYR A 27 -11.53 4.84 -5.50
N GLU A 28 -10.58 5.14 -6.38
CA GLU A 28 -10.32 4.31 -7.56
C GLU A 28 -9.84 2.92 -7.16
N LEU A 29 -8.97 2.83 -6.14
CA LEU A 29 -8.55 1.55 -5.57
C LEU A 29 -9.74 0.78 -4.99
N TYR A 30 -10.60 1.46 -4.25
CA TYR A 30 -11.81 0.83 -3.71
C TYR A 30 -12.69 0.27 -4.84
N SER A 31 -12.89 1.03 -5.90
CA SER A 31 -13.70 0.59 -7.05
C SER A 31 -13.08 -0.58 -7.79
N LEU A 32 -11.75 -0.64 -7.85
CA LEU A 32 -11.03 -1.77 -8.43
C LEU A 32 -11.24 -3.05 -7.60
N ILE A 33 -11.13 -2.92 -6.28
CA ILE A 33 -11.21 -4.05 -5.35
C ILE A 33 -12.65 -4.52 -5.15
N SER A 34 -13.58 -3.58 -5.09
CA SER A 34 -15.00 -3.87 -4.87
C SER A 34 -15.85 -3.15 -5.91
N PRO A 35 -15.87 -3.64 -7.18
CA PRO A 35 -16.61 -2.96 -8.25
C PRO A 35 -18.10 -2.87 -8.00
N ASN A 36 -18.66 -3.78 -7.24
CA ASN A 36 -20.10 -3.78 -6.88
C ASN A 36 -20.37 -3.03 -5.57
N HIS A 37 -19.35 -2.38 -4.99
CA HIS A 37 -19.45 -1.64 -3.73
C HIS A 37 -20.02 -2.47 -2.56
N VAL A 38 -19.75 -3.78 -2.57
CA VAL A 38 -20.18 -4.70 -1.52
C VAL A 38 -19.37 -4.55 -0.23
N LEU A 39 -18.06 -4.28 -0.37
CA LEU A 39 -17.19 -4.06 0.77
C LEU A 39 -17.36 -2.63 1.30
N ASN A 40 -17.20 -2.47 2.62
CA ASN A 40 -17.23 -1.15 3.24
C ASN A 40 -15.97 -0.37 2.81
N TYR A 41 -16.16 0.85 2.34
CA TYR A 41 -15.07 1.74 1.94
C TYR A 41 -14.02 1.90 3.05
N ASP A 42 -14.48 2.03 4.31
CA ASP A 42 -13.59 2.22 5.46
C ASP A 42 -12.83 0.95 5.85
N SER A 43 -13.22 -0.20 5.32
CA SER A 43 -12.51 -1.45 5.56
C SER A 43 -11.28 -1.62 4.67
N ILE A 44 -11.12 -0.76 3.66
CA ILE A 44 -9.98 -0.80 2.74
C ILE A 44 -9.13 0.43 2.98
N LEU A 45 -8.00 0.23 3.65
CA LEU A 45 -7.06 1.29 4.03
C LEU A 45 -5.76 1.12 3.23
N PRO A 46 -5.62 1.77 2.06
CA PRO A 46 -4.44 1.56 1.22
C PRO A 46 -3.12 1.88 1.91
N GLN A 47 -3.11 2.82 2.86
CA GLN A 47 -1.88 3.16 3.58
C GLN A 47 -1.32 2.00 4.41
N ASP A 48 -2.17 1.06 4.84
CA ASP A 48 -1.71 -0.14 5.54
C ASP A 48 -0.88 -1.06 4.64
N TYR A 49 -0.97 -0.89 3.32
CA TYR A 49 -0.30 -1.73 2.32
C TYR A 49 0.79 -0.97 1.57
N CYS A 50 1.25 0.17 2.06
CA CYS A 50 2.28 0.95 1.38
C CYS A 50 3.68 0.51 1.77
N TYR A 51 4.58 0.48 0.77
CA TYR A 51 6.01 0.28 1.03
C TYR A 51 6.62 1.45 1.80
N ASN A 52 6.18 2.66 1.53
CA ASN A 52 6.83 3.89 2.02
C ASN A 52 6.04 4.61 3.13
N ARG A 53 5.04 3.96 3.71
CA ARG A 53 4.26 4.54 4.83
C ARG A 53 4.07 3.49 5.92
N MET A 54 4.29 3.91 7.15
CA MET A 54 4.05 3.09 8.34
C MET A 54 2.93 3.72 9.15
N ASN A 55 1.86 2.97 9.41
CA ASN A 55 0.73 3.39 10.23
C ASN A 55 0.90 2.93 11.68
N ASP A 56 0.34 3.69 12.61
CA ASP A 56 0.30 3.30 14.02
C ASP A 56 -0.44 1.97 14.20
N GLY A 57 0.09 1.13 15.09
CA GLY A 57 -0.52 -0.16 15.41
C GLY A 57 -0.33 -1.24 14.35
N ASN A 58 0.38 -0.95 13.29
CA ASN A 58 0.64 -1.90 12.22
C ASN A 58 2.02 -2.54 12.37
N ALA A 59 2.07 -3.87 12.36
CA ALA A 59 3.35 -4.61 12.35
C ALA A 59 3.94 -4.56 10.93
N PHE A 60 4.63 -3.48 10.61
CA PHE A 60 5.04 -3.16 9.24
C PHE A 60 5.82 -4.30 8.57
N LYS A 61 6.80 -4.87 9.27
CA LYS A 61 7.66 -5.91 8.68
C LYS A 61 6.91 -7.19 8.31
N ASP A 62 5.80 -7.47 8.99
CA ASP A 62 4.99 -8.67 8.78
C ASP A 62 3.78 -8.42 7.90
N HIS A 63 3.58 -7.17 7.46
CA HIS A 63 2.46 -6.79 6.61
C HIS A 63 2.83 -6.91 5.13
N ILE A 64 1.84 -7.20 4.31
CA ILE A 64 2.03 -7.24 2.87
C ILE A 64 2.05 -5.82 2.33
N HIS A 65 2.96 -5.52 1.40
CA HIS A 65 3.09 -4.22 0.79
C HIS A 65 2.73 -4.30 -0.69
N LEU A 66 1.95 -3.34 -1.17
CA LEU A 66 1.38 -3.35 -2.52
C LEU A 66 1.50 -2.00 -3.24
N PHE A 67 1.63 -0.90 -2.51
CA PHE A 67 1.53 0.45 -3.07
C PHE A 67 2.69 1.33 -2.65
N GLU A 68 2.94 2.37 -3.48
CA GLU A 68 3.74 3.51 -3.08
C GLU A 68 2.81 4.73 -2.92
N TYR A 69 2.83 5.36 -1.75
CA TYR A 69 2.05 6.58 -1.53
C TYR A 69 2.80 7.79 -2.10
N LEU A 70 2.12 8.56 -2.95
CA LEU A 70 2.70 9.71 -3.65
C LEU A 70 2.24 11.05 -3.07
N GLY A 71 1.49 11.02 -1.97
CA GLY A 71 0.87 12.23 -1.43
C GLY A 71 -0.44 12.57 -2.14
N ARG A 72 -1.23 13.45 -1.53
CA ARG A 72 -2.47 13.95 -2.10
C ARG A 72 -3.43 12.84 -2.55
N ASN A 73 -3.57 11.81 -1.72
CA ASN A 73 -4.49 10.70 -1.98
C ASN A 73 -4.17 9.93 -3.29
N ARG A 74 -2.87 9.81 -3.65
CA ARG A 74 -2.45 9.08 -4.84
C ARG A 74 -1.56 7.91 -4.47
N TYR A 75 -1.83 6.78 -5.10
CA TYR A 75 -1.13 5.52 -4.82
C TYR A 75 -0.69 4.90 -6.15
N ARG A 76 0.59 4.53 -6.24
CA ARG A 76 1.10 3.74 -7.38
C ARG A 76 0.96 2.26 -7.03
N LEU A 77 0.42 1.47 -7.95
CA LEU A 77 0.24 0.04 -7.77
C LEU A 77 1.52 -0.70 -8.15
N LEU A 78 2.12 -1.38 -7.17
CA LEU A 78 3.38 -2.12 -7.38
C LEU A 78 3.22 -3.62 -7.17
N GLY A 79 2.29 -4.04 -6.32
CA GLY A 79 2.09 -5.44 -5.99
C GLY A 79 3.09 -5.97 -4.97
N GLU A 80 2.89 -7.21 -4.58
CA GLU A 80 3.78 -7.94 -3.67
C GLU A 80 5.16 -8.16 -4.29
N ARG A 81 6.19 -8.18 -3.45
CA ARG A 81 7.56 -8.54 -3.88
C ARG A 81 8.16 -7.61 -4.94
N TYR A 82 7.62 -6.41 -5.06
CA TYR A 82 8.26 -5.40 -5.90
C TYR A 82 9.62 -5.03 -5.28
N PRO A 83 10.70 -4.88 -6.07
CA PRO A 83 12.02 -4.54 -5.55
C PRO A 83 12.11 -3.05 -5.20
N TYR A 84 11.33 -2.65 -4.22
CA TYR A 84 11.19 -1.25 -3.82
C TYR A 84 12.50 -0.72 -3.22
N THR A 85 12.85 0.51 -3.55
CA THR A 85 13.95 1.26 -2.95
C THR A 85 13.42 2.63 -2.55
N GLY A 86 13.55 2.99 -1.28
CA GLY A 86 13.09 4.28 -0.78
C GLY A 86 12.91 4.28 0.73
N GLU A 87 12.68 5.46 1.27
CA GLU A 87 12.49 5.66 2.71
C GLU A 87 11.08 5.32 3.13
N ILE A 88 10.94 4.94 4.41
CA ILE A 88 9.64 4.67 5.03
C ILE A 88 9.33 5.82 5.96
N ILE A 89 8.21 6.49 5.71
CA ILE A 89 7.77 7.63 6.51
C ILE A 89 6.74 7.17 7.52
N HIS A 90 6.95 7.55 8.77
CA HIS A 90 6.00 7.36 9.85
C HIS A 90 5.62 8.72 10.44
N LYS A 91 4.32 8.98 10.58
CA LYS A 91 3.83 10.19 11.22
C LYS A 91 3.02 9.81 12.46
N PRO A 92 3.66 9.76 13.65
CA PRO A 92 2.94 9.50 14.87
C PRO A 92 1.89 10.59 15.14
N LYS A 93 0.86 10.23 15.87
CA LYS A 93 -0.21 11.17 16.23
C LYS A 93 0.37 12.36 16.99
N ARG A 94 0.07 13.59 16.51
CA ARG A 94 0.53 14.85 17.11
C ARG A 94 2.05 15.04 17.10
N CYS A 95 2.74 14.31 16.25
CA CYS A 95 4.19 14.42 16.09
C CYS A 95 4.54 14.69 14.63
N PRO A 96 5.70 15.30 14.35
CA PRO A 96 6.14 15.47 12.97
C PRO A 96 6.48 14.13 12.33
N GLU A 97 6.53 14.11 11.01
CA GLU A 97 6.95 12.95 10.27
C GLU A 97 8.39 12.58 10.60
N VAL A 98 8.66 11.29 10.69
CA VAL A 98 10.01 10.75 10.89
C VAL A 98 10.29 9.66 9.88
N ILE A 99 11.57 9.44 9.59
CA ILE A 99 12.00 8.32 8.76
C ILE A 99 12.16 7.11 9.66
N ALA A 100 11.30 6.10 9.46
CA ALA A 100 11.28 4.90 10.30
C ALA A 100 12.21 3.79 9.80
N GLY A 101 12.66 3.86 8.55
CA GLY A 101 13.51 2.86 7.94
C GLY A 101 13.57 3.09 6.44
N LYS A 102 14.02 2.07 5.72
CA LYS A 102 14.11 2.14 4.26
C LYS A 102 14.03 0.76 3.63
N TRP A 103 13.81 0.76 2.32
CA TRP A 103 13.93 -0.42 1.48
C TRP A 103 15.12 -0.27 0.55
N GLU A 104 15.84 -1.35 0.31
CA GLU A 104 16.88 -1.42 -0.71
C GLU A 104 16.64 -2.66 -1.58
N GLN A 105 16.23 -2.46 -2.82
CA GLN A 105 15.94 -3.51 -3.78
C GLN A 105 15.02 -4.61 -3.21
N GLY A 106 13.96 -4.19 -2.53
CA GLY A 106 13.01 -5.10 -1.91
C GLY A 106 13.41 -5.65 -0.56
N ARG A 107 14.58 -5.25 -0.03
CA ARG A 107 15.02 -5.65 1.30
C ARG A 107 14.69 -4.56 2.31
N LEU A 108 13.98 -4.93 3.36
CA LEU A 108 13.57 -4.02 4.42
C LEU A 108 14.70 -3.80 5.42
N ILE A 109 15.01 -2.53 5.72
CA ILE A 109 16.01 -2.13 6.70
C ILE A 109 15.34 -1.17 7.68
N LEU A 110 15.13 -1.63 8.88
CA LEU A 110 14.52 -0.83 9.95
C LEU A 110 15.58 -0.33 10.94
#